data_a9b566e5c4fba674d5b4aa57b6c462ff
#
_entry.id   a9b566e5c4fba674d5b4aa57b6c462ff
#
_cell.length_a   1.000
_cell.length_b   1.000
_cell.length_c   1.000
_cell.angle_alpha   90.00
_cell.angle_beta   90.00
_cell.angle_gamma   90.00
#
_symmetry.space_group_name_H-M   'P 1'
#
loop_
_entity.id
_entity.type
_entity.pdbx_description
1 polymer ?
#
loop_
_entity_poly.entity_id
_entity_poly.type
_entity_poly.pdbx_seq_one_letter_code
_entity_poly.pdbx_strand_id
1 'polypeptide(L)' 'MSLQLEIPEGITRAIRLPEARMKRELLVELALSLYSQRFLSFGKASELAGMPKHEFGLLV' A
#
# COMPACT_ATOMS: atom_id res chain seq x y z
N MET A 1 -4.88 -4.93 17.27
CA MET A 1 -4.70 -3.47 17.15
C MET A 1 -4.88 -3.07 15.70
N SER A 2 -5.65 -2.03 15.45
CA SER A 2 -5.69 -1.46 14.10
C SER A 2 -5.00 -0.10 14.11
N LEU A 3 -4.38 0.25 13.02
CA LEU A 3 -3.58 1.45 12.91
C LEU A 3 -4.11 2.34 11.78
N GLN A 4 -4.33 3.60 12.09
CA GLN A 4 -4.71 4.59 11.09
C GLN A 4 -3.58 5.59 10.94
N LEU A 5 -3.21 5.87 9.68
CA LEU A 5 -2.18 6.84 9.38
C LEU A 5 -2.81 8.07 8.79
N GLU A 6 -2.44 9.24 9.32
CA GLU A 6 -2.91 10.50 8.78
C GLU A 6 -1.83 11.08 7.88
N ILE A 7 -2.21 11.41 6.66
CA ILE A 7 -1.32 12.06 5.72
C ILE A 7 -1.76 13.51 5.62
N PRO A 8 -0.88 14.47 5.89
CA PRO A 8 -1.26 15.89 5.83
C PRO A 8 -1.87 16.26 4.48
N GLU A 9 -2.87 17.11 4.50
CA GLU A 9 -3.61 17.49 3.30
C GLU A 9 -2.71 18.06 2.20
N GLY A 10 -1.71 18.85 2.58
CA GLY A 10 -0.77 19.39 1.60
C GLY A 10 0.02 18.31 0.87
N ILE A 11 0.28 17.18 1.55
CA ILE A 11 0.98 16.05 0.93
C ILE A 11 0.04 15.28 0.00
N THR A 12 -1.19 15.02 0.43
CA THR A 12 -2.14 14.30 -0.44
C THR A 12 -2.42 15.08 -1.72
N ARG A 13 -2.44 16.41 -1.65
CA ARG A 13 -2.61 17.25 -2.83
C ARG A 13 -1.41 17.21 -3.75
N ALA A 14 -0.21 16.99 -3.21
CA ALA A 14 1.02 16.91 -3.98
C ALA A 14 1.19 15.58 -4.68
N ILE A 15 0.53 14.53 -4.19
CA ILE A 15 0.62 13.21 -4.80
C ILE A 15 -0.17 13.22 -6.11
N ARG A 16 0.51 12.82 -7.20
CA ARG A 16 -0.10 12.83 -8.53
C ARG A 16 -0.84 11.54 -8.82
N LEU A 17 -1.89 11.31 -8.04
CA LEU A 17 -2.79 10.18 -8.22
C LEU A 17 -4.23 10.67 -8.19
N PRO A 18 -5.12 10.05 -8.98
CA PRO A 18 -6.54 10.37 -8.88
C PRO A 18 -7.04 10.11 -7.46
N GLU A 19 -7.87 10.98 -6.95
CA GLU A 19 -8.37 10.86 -5.58
C GLU A 19 -9.05 9.51 -5.34
N ALA A 20 -9.82 9.04 -6.31
CA ALA A 20 -10.54 7.77 -6.19
C ALA A 20 -9.61 6.56 -6.03
N ARG A 21 -8.36 6.67 -6.48
CA ARG A 21 -7.40 5.58 -6.43
C ARG A 21 -6.31 5.79 -5.38
N MET A 22 -6.27 6.94 -4.77
CA MET A 22 -5.16 7.32 -3.90
C MET A 22 -4.96 6.35 -2.73
N LYS A 23 -6.02 6.07 -1.99
CA LYS A 23 -5.91 5.19 -0.83
C LYS A 23 -5.41 3.81 -1.23
N ARG A 24 -5.97 3.25 -2.30
CA ARG A 24 -5.59 1.92 -2.79
C ARG A 24 -4.14 1.90 -3.23
N GLU A 25 -3.72 2.88 -4.03
CA GLU A 25 -2.36 2.94 -4.53
C GLU A 25 -1.34 3.11 -3.40
N LEU A 26 -1.68 3.93 -2.40
CA LEU A 26 -0.78 4.12 -1.26
C LEU A 26 -0.65 2.85 -0.43
N LEU A 27 -1.74 2.08 -0.27
CA LEU A 27 -1.66 0.81 0.44
C LEU A 27 -0.82 -0.21 -0.31
N VAL A 28 -0.90 -0.22 -1.64
CA VAL A 28 -0.06 -1.10 -2.47
C VAL A 28 1.41 -0.73 -2.31
N GLU A 29 1.73 0.56 -2.38
CA GLU A 29 3.10 1.03 -2.21
C GLU A 29 3.65 0.69 -0.82
N LEU A 30 2.82 0.87 0.20
CA LEU A 30 3.20 0.52 1.57
C LEU A 30 3.47 -0.98 1.69
N ALA A 31 2.59 -1.80 1.12
CA ALA A 31 2.75 -3.25 1.17
C ALA A 31 4.03 -3.70 0.48
N LEU A 32 4.33 -3.12 -0.70
CA LEU A 32 5.55 -3.44 -1.43
C LEU A 32 6.80 -3.06 -0.62
N SER A 33 6.78 -1.89 -0.02
CA SER A 33 7.90 -1.42 0.79
C SER A 33 8.14 -2.31 2.01
N LEU A 34 7.07 -2.63 2.74
CA LEU A 34 7.18 -3.47 3.93
C LEU A 34 7.64 -4.88 3.59
N TYR A 35 7.16 -5.40 2.46
CA TYR A 35 7.59 -6.73 2.02
C TYR A 35 9.06 -6.72 1.60
N SER A 36 9.47 -5.74 0.81
CA SER A 36 10.85 -5.67 0.32
C SER A 36 11.86 -5.51 1.45
N GLN A 37 11.47 -4.84 2.54
CA GLN A 37 12.31 -4.64 3.71
C GLN A 37 12.19 -5.78 4.72
N ARG A 38 11.40 -6.79 4.40
CA ARG A 38 11.19 -7.98 5.24
C ARG A 38 10.51 -7.69 6.57
N PHE A 39 9.74 -6.61 6.62
CA PHE A 39 8.93 -6.30 7.81
C PHE A 39 7.60 -7.04 7.76
N LEU A 40 7.21 -7.54 6.60
CA LEU A 40 5.91 -8.17 6.41
C LEU A 40 6.06 -9.34 5.45
N SER A 41 5.37 -10.46 5.76
CA SER A 41 5.40 -11.64 4.89
C SER A 41 4.68 -11.35 3.57
N PHE A 42 4.97 -12.16 2.56
CA PHE A 42 4.32 -12.03 1.25
C PHE A 42 2.80 -12.11 1.36
N GLY A 43 2.29 -13.10 2.12
CA GLY A 43 0.85 -13.27 2.30
C GLY A 43 0.20 -12.08 2.97
N LYS A 44 0.83 -11.56 4.02
CA LYS A 44 0.29 -10.39 4.73
C LYS A 44 0.41 -9.11 3.91
N ALA A 45 1.47 -8.99 3.12
CA ALA A 45 1.63 -7.84 2.24
C ALA A 45 0.54 -7.82 1.16
N SER A 46 0.25 -8.98 0.56
CA SER A 46 -0.81 -9.05 -0.43
C SER A 46 -2.18 -8.73 0.19
N GLU A 47 -2.39 -9.16 1.42
CA GLU A 47 -3.61 -8.84 2.17
C GLU A 47 -3.73 -7.33 2.41
N LEU A 48 -2.63 -6.69 2.81
CA LEU A 48 -2.61 -5.24 3.01
C LEU A 48 -2.89 -4.50 1.71
N ALA A 49 -2.32 -4.98 0.61
CA ALA A 49 -2.53 -4.39 -0.72
C ALA A 49 -3.95 -4.64 -1.25
N GLY A 50 -4.70 -5.55 -0.62
CA GLY A 50 -6.06 -5.85 -1.03
C GLY A 50 -6.15 -6.63 -2.33
N MET A 51 -5.13 -7.44 -2.64
CA MET A 51 -5.11 -8.21 -3.87
C MET A 51 -4.67 -9.66 -3.64
N PRO A 52 -5.03 -10.57 -4.56
CA PRO A 52 -4.59 -11.95 -4.45
C PRO A 52 -3.08 -12.07 -4.57
N LYS A 53 -2.53 -13.15 -3.99
CA LYS A 53 -1.08 -13.36 -3.99
C LYS A 53 -0.47 -13.35 -5.38
N HIS A 54 -1.16 -13.97 -6.36
CA HIS A 54 -0.61 -14.01 -7.72
C HIS A 54 -0.53 -12.63 -8.36
N GLU A 55 -1.48 -11.75 -8.09
CA GLU A 55 -1.42 -10.37 -8.58
C GLU A 55 -0.32 -9.59 -7.88
N PHE A 56 -0.23 -9.74 -6.57
CA PHE A 56 0.81 -9.04 -5.81
C PHE A 56 2.19 -9.49 -6.26
N GLY A 57 2.34 -10.79 -6.55
CA GLY A 57 3.60 -11.34 -7.05
C GLY A 57 4.06 -10.71 -8.36
N LEU A 58 3.14 -10.23 -9.19
CA LEU A 58 3.50 -9.57 -10.44
C LEU A 58 4.10 -8.19 -10.22
N LEU A 59 3.85 -7.59 -9.04
CA LEU A 59 4.35 -6.25 -8.70
C LEU A 59 5.72 -6.30 -8.03
N VAL A 60 6.10 -7.44 -7.50
CA VAL A 60 7.34 -7.60 -6.71
C VAL A 60 8.57 -7.83 -7.57
#